data_7fe2ead873c1a2e645f733bfdac01e70
#
_entry.id   7fe2ead873c1a2e645f733bfdac01e70
#
_cell.length_a   1.000
_cell.length_b   1.000
_cell.length_c   1.000
_cell.angle_alpha   90.00
_cell.angle_beta   90.00
_cell.angle_gamma   90.00
#
_symmetry.space_group_name_H-M   'P 1'
#
loop_
_entity.id
_entity.type
_entity.pdbx_description
1 polymer ?
#
loop_
_entity_poly.entity_id
_entity_poly.type
_entity_poly.pdbx_seq_one_letter_code
_entity_poly.pdbx_strand_id
1 'polypeptide(L)'
;MHRRTEIALLAAALLAACGRGPTYDLVIANGRVIDPESGLDSIRHVGIRGGTVEAISPSPLNGTRVIDATNLVVSPGFIDLHEHGQNDDSYALMVRDGVTSALELEVGTADVAPWYAAREAGQLVNYGVSVGHIQARMKVLGDPGKGLLPTGVGGSGSATEAQMAEMEGILRRGLAEGAVAVGLGSAYTPGATMAEIERMFRVAAEGNASAHIHMRNAVAGLDSTIAAAAAAGAKLHVVHVNSSGDTNLVAFLEHIQAARDNVQDVTTEAYPYGAGMTEISSALFDDWKTWPDEKFALHQLVSTGERLTRKTFGEARAKGDAGATVIIHGRGEEQTRTAILSPLSMIASDGFIENGRGHPRTSGSYSKVLGKYVREEKGLSLMDALRKMTLMPAQRLEARVPGMANKGRVKVGADADLTIFDPATVIDRSTYEDATIAAAGIPYVIVGGQVVVDSGRVTSARPGRAIRALVKR
;
A
#
# COMPACT_ATOMS: atom_id res chain seq x y z
N MET A 1 -18.67 -25.25 -78.57
CA MET A 1 -17.60 -25.57 -77.61
C MET A 1 -16.95 -24.26 -77.21
N HIS A 2 -17.29 -23.72 -76.07
CA HIS A 2 -16.53 -22.65 -75.35
C HIS A 2 -17.44 -22.11 -74.26
N ARG A 3 -17.51 -22.79 -73.10
CA ARG A 3 -18.05 -22.27 -71.85
C ARG A 3 -17.83 -23.28 -70.70
N ARG A 4 -16.57 -23.56 -70.37
CA ARG A 4 -16.25 -24.40 -69.17
C ARG A 4 -14.86 -24.08 -68.53
N THR A 5 -14.32 -22.88 -68.68
CA THR A 5 -12.96 -22.60 -68.15
C THR A 5 -12.86 -21.39 -67.22
N GLU A 6 -13.95 -20.72 -66.83
CA GLU A 6 -13.87 -19.50 -66.00
C GLU A 6 -14.37 -19.64 -64.55
N ILE A 7 -14.76 -20.86 -64.10
CA ILE A 7 -15.27 -21.07 -62.72
C ILE A 7 -14.19 -21.60 -61.76
N ALA A 8 -13.00 -21.99 -62.23
CA ALA A 8 -11.98 -22.58 -61.39
C ALA A 8 -10.99 -21.58 -60.74
N LEU A 9 -11.01 -20.28 -61.08
CA LEU A 9 -10.07 -19.27 -60.56
C LEU A 9 -10.62 -18.37 -59.45
N LEU A 10 -11.94 -18.44 -59.15
CA LEU A 10 -12.53 -17.66 -58.04
C LEU A 10 -12.54 -18.38 -56.69
N ALA A 11 -12.28 -19.69 -56.65
CA ALA A 11 -12.27 -20.48 -55.40
C ALA A 11 -10.94 -20.50 -54.68
N ALA A 12 -9.83 -20.06 -55.29
CA ALA A 12 -8.52 -20.07 -54.68
C ALA A 12 -8.13 -18.76 -53.94
N ALA A 13 -8.92 -17.69 -54.09
CA ALA A 13 -8.64 -16.39 -53.45
C ALA A 13 -9.32 -16.21 -52.07
N LEU A 14 -10.17 -17.14 -51.64
CA LEU A 14 -10.91 -17.07 -50.38
C LEU A 14 -10.25 -17.86 -49.22
N LEU A 15 -9.16 -18.54 -49.43
CA LEU A 15 -8.44 -19.35 -48.41
C LEU A 15 -7.18 -18.69 -47.86
N ALA A 16 -6.84 -17.46 -48.25
CA ALA A 16 -5.65 -16.73 -47.73
C ALA A 16 -6.00 -15.67 -46.68
N ALA A 17 -7.25 -15.55 -46.22
CA ALA A 17 -7.63 -14.82 -45.03
C ALA A 17 -7.65 -15.76 -43.80
N CYS A 18 -6.60 -16.59 -43.62
CA CYS A 18 -6.28 -17.13 -42.30
C CYS A 18 -5.89 -15.96 -41.44
N GLY A 19 -6.88 -15.41 -40.74
CA GLY A 19 -6.76 -14.25 -39.91
C GLY A 19 -5.60 -14.39 -38.94
N ARG A 20 -4.60 -13.52 -39.07
CA ARG A 20 -3.72 -13.28 -37.93
C ARG A 20 -4.64 -12.97 -36.76
N GLY A 21 -4.60 -13.77 -35.72
CA GLY A 21 -5.33 -13.49 -34.49
C GLY A 21 -5.06 -12.06 -34.01
N PRO A 22 -5.85 -11.53 -33.11
CA PRO A 22 -5.68 -10.15 -32.65
C PRO A 22 -4.22 -9.92 -32.20
N THR A 23 -3.66 -8.78 -32.60
CA THR A 23 -2.32 -8.37 -32.15
C THR A 23 -2.46 -7.51 -30.90
N TYR A 24 -1.82 -7.91 -29.81
CA TYR A 24 -1.79 -7.17 -28.56
C TYR A 24 -0.63 -6.16 -28.52
N ASP A 25 -0.75 -5.12 -27.70
CA ASP A 25 0.34 -4.14 -27.53
C ASP A 25 1.53 -4.81 -26.82
N LEU A 26 1.21 -5.65 -25.81
CA LEU A 26 2.16 -6.41 -25.02
C LEU A 26 1.61 -7.83 -24.81
N VAL A 27 2.47 -8.83 -24.96
CA VAL A 27 2.19 -10.21 -24.58
C VAL A 27 3.19 -10.64 -23.52
N ILE A 28 2.70 -11.18 -22.41
CA ILE A 28 3.52 -11.93 -21.45
C ILE A 28 3.36 -13.40 -21.81
N ALA A 29 4.44 -14.02 -22.30
CA ALA A 29 4.41 -15.39 -22.82
C ALA A 29 4.97 -16.39 -21.80
N ASN A 30 4.41 -17.60 -21.76
CA ASN A 30 4.94 -18.77 -21.05
C ASN A 30 5.02 -18.63 -19.51
N GLY A 31 4.36 -17.63 -18.91
CA GLY A 31 4.45 -17.36 -17.48
C GLY A 31 3.50 -18.26 -16.66
N ARG A 32 3.89 -18.60 -15.43
CA ARG A 32 3.00 -19.17 -14.44
C ARG A 32 2.08 -18.06 -13.93
N VAL A 33 0.88 -17.95 -14.52
CA VAL A 33 -0.12 -16.95 -14.15
C VAL A 33 -0.83 -17.39 -12.87
N ILE A 34 -0.80 -16.54 -11.86
CA ILE A 34 -1.48 -16.76 -10.59
C ILE A 34 -2.48 -15.61 -10.36
N ASP A 35 -3.75 -15.97 -10.21
CA ASP A 35 -4.82 -15.03 -9.85
C ASP A 35 -5.52 -15.44 -8.57
N PRO A 36 -5.37 -14.65 -7.47
CA PRO A 36 -5.96 -15.00 -6.18
C PRO A 36 -7.49 -14.97 -6.11
N GLU A 37 -8.16 -14.28 -7.05
CA GLU A 37 -9.63 -14.22 -7.07
C GLU A 37 -10.23 -15.51 -7.62
N SER A 38 -9.74 -15.98 -8.76
CA SER A 38 -10.25 -17.20 -9.42
C SER A 38 -9.57 -18.49 -8.94
N GLY A 39 -8.43 -18.38 -8.25
CA GLY A 39 -7.58 -19.52 -7.90
C GLY A 39 -6.78 -20.06 -9.09
N LEU A 40 -6.69 -19.32 -10.20
CA LEU A 40 -5.87 -19.71 -11.35
C LEU A 40 -4.40 -19.84 -10.92
N ASP A 41 -3.78 -20.95 -11.24
CA ASP A 41 -2.34 -21.21 -11.08
C ASP A 41 -1.89 -22.15 -12.21
N SER A 42 -1.47 -21.60 -13.34
CA SER A 42 -1.02 -22.41 -14.47
C SER A 42 -0.26 -21.60 -15.52
N ILE A 43 0.51 -22.28 -16.37
CA ILE A 43 1.21 -21.65 -17.49
C ILE A 43 0.21 -21.07 -18.47
N ARG A 44 0.31 -19.78 -18.75
CA ARG A 44 -0.55 -19.05 -19.69
C ARG A 44 0.25 -17.98 -20.43
N HIS A 45 -0.37 -17.47 -21.50
CA HIS A 45 0.02 -16.25 -22.18
C HIS A 45 -1.01 -15.17 -21.84
N VAL A 46 -0.55 -13.96 -21.47
CA VAL A 46 -1.41 -12.81 -21.16
C VAL A 46 -1.27 -11.77 -22.26
N GLY A 47 -2.38 -11.46 -22.93
CA GLY A 47 -2.44 -10.43 -23.97
C GLY A 47 -3.01 -9.13 -23.40
N ILE A 48 -2.27 -8.04 -23.57
CA ILE A 48 -2.58 -6.71 -23.04
C ILE A 48 -2.79 -5.74 -24.19
N ARG A 49 -3.87 -4.95 -24.15
CA ARG A 49 -4.13 -3.86 -25.07
C ARG A 49 -4.80 -2.69 -24.35
N GLY A 50 -4.37 -1.47 -24.68
CA GLY A 50 -4.98 -0.24 -24.13
C GLY A 50 -4.94 -0.17 -22.60
N GLY A 51 -3.97 -0.82 -21.94
CA GLY A 51 -3.87 -0.85 -20.48
C GLY A 51 -4.72 -1.91 -19.78
N THR A 52 -5.39 -2.80 -20.53
CA THR A 52 -6.29 -3.83 -20.00
C THR A 52 -5.82 -5.23 -20.41
N VAL A 53 -5.99 -6.21 -19.54
CA VAL A 53 -5.82 -7.62 -19.86
C VAL A 53 -6.99 -8.04 -20.75
N GLU A 54 -6.71 -8.32 -22.03
CA GLU A 54 -7.75 -8.73 -22.99
C GLU A 54 -7.80 -10.24 -23.23
N ALA A 55 -6.71 -10.95 -22.95
CA ALA A 55 -6.68 -12.40 -23.12
C ALA A 55 -5.79 -13.09 -22.10
N ILE A 56 -6.23 -14.26 -21.64
CA ILE A 56 -5.44 -15.23 -20.90
C ILE A 56 -5.58 -16.57 -21.61
N SER A 57 -4.53 -17.06 -22.27
CA SER A 57 -4.60 -18.18 -23.21
C SER A 57 -3.60 -19.29 -22.87
N PRO A 58 -3.99 -20.56 -23.03
CA PRO A 58 -3.02 -21.65 -23.00
C PRO A 58 -2.20 -21.73 -24.29
N SER A 59 -2.64 -21.08 -25.36
CA SER A 59 -1.97 -21.04 -26.66
C SER A 59 -1.24 -19.72 -26.88
N PRO A 60 -0.13 -19.69 -27.65
CA PRO A 60 0.60 -18.47 -27.95
C PRO A 60 -0.26 -17.33 -28.48
N LEU A 61 0.04 -16.12 -28.11
CA LEU A 61 -0.58 -14.88 -28.54
C LEU A 61 0.40 -14.05 -29.37
N ASN A 62 -0.12 -13.21 -30.30
CA ASN A 62 0.70 -12.29 -31.09
C ASN A 62 0.72 -10.91 -30.45
N GLY A 63 1.87 -10.31 -30.25
CA GLY A 63 2.03 -8.97 -29.67
C GLY A 63 3.09 -8.14 -30.41
N THR A 64 2.93 -6.83 -30.33
CA THR A 64 3.93 -5.87 -30.81
C THR A 64 5.22 -6.00 -30.00
N ARG A 65 5.07 -6.18 -28.69
CA ARG A 65 6.14 -6.53 -27.76
C ARG A 65 5.80 -7.84 -27.08
N VAL A 66 6.79 -8.72 -26.92
CA VAL A 66 6.65 -10.00 -26.21
C VAL A 66 7.69 -10.06 -25.10
N ILE A 67 7.25 -10.33 -23.87
CA ILE A 67 8.11 -10.65 -22.73
C ILE A 67 7.98 -12.15 -22.51
N ASP A 68 9.08 -12.89 -22.63
CA ASP A 68 9.11 -14.31 -22.25
C ASP A 68 9.25 -14.44 -20.73
N ALA A 69 8.21 -14.94 -20.09
CA ALA A 69 8.13 -15.19 -18.65
C ALA A 69 8.34 -16.67 -18.30
N THR A 70 9.05 -17.43 -19.13
CA THR A 70 9.38 -18.84 -18.84
C THR A 70 10.08 -18.94 -17.48
N ASN A 71 9.59 -19.84 -16.62
CA ASN A 71 10.00 -20.03 -15.21
C ASN A 71 9.70 -18.85 -14.26
N LEU A 72 9.00 -17.82 -14.71
CA LEU A 72 8.58 -16.70 -13.88
C LEU A 72 7.10 -16.84 -13.49
N VAL A 73 6.76 -16.24 -12.36
CA VAL A 73 5.37 -16.01 -11.92
C VAL A 73 4.89 -14.70 -12.50
N VAL A 74 3.68 -14.71 -13.04
CA VAL A 74 2.93 -13.52 -13.46
C VAL A 74 1.76 -13.36 -12.50
N SER A 75 1.82 -12.35 -11.65
CA SER A 75 0.80 -12.05 -10.64
C SER A 75 0.15 -10.70 -10.89
N PRO A 76 -0.99 -10.39 -10.22
CA PRO A 76 -1.41 -9.00 -10.11
C PRO A 76 -0.30 -8.16 -9.50
N GLY A 77 -0.22 -6.89 -9.87
CA GLY A 77 0.69 -5.95 -9.24
C GLY A 77 0.33 -5.71 -7.77
N PHE A 78 1.35 -5.54 -6.93
CA PHE A 78 1.13 -5.38 -5.49
C PHE A 78 0.51 -4.01 -5.19
N ILE A 79 -0.35 -3.98 -4.17
CA ILE A 79 -1.10 -2.80 -3.73
C ILE A 79 -0.69 -2.49 -2.30
N ASP A 80 -0.07 -1.34 -2.12
CA ASP A 80 0.32 -0.82 -0.81
C ASP A 80 -0.72 0.19 -0.32
N LEU A 81 -1.40 -0.13 0.79
CA LEU A 81 -2.40 0.75 1.39
C LEU A 81 -1.79 1.76 2.38
N HIS A 82 -0.52 1.57 2.70
CA HIS A 82 0.14 2.33 3.76
C HIS A 82 1.57 2.67 3.35
N GLU A 83 1.74 3.81 2.71
CA GLU A 83 3.04 4.34 2.35
C GLU A 83 3.07 5.85 2.60
N HIS A 84 4.22 6.39 2.96
CA HIS A 84 4.40 7.82 3.24
C HIS A 84 5.35 8.49 2.23
N GLY A 85 5.98 7.71 1.36
CA GLY A 85 6.96 8.16 0.38
C GLY A 85 6.35 8.50 -0.96
N GLN A 86 5.69 9.66 -1.05
CA GLN A 86 4.99 10.10 -2.25
C GLN A 86 5.90 10.92 -3.17
N ASN A 87 7.12 10.42 -3.38
CA ASN A 87 8.16 11.03 -4.20
C ASN A 87 8.78 10.01 -5.16
N ASP A 88 9.51 10.50 -6.15
CA ASP A 88 10.11 9.66 -7.20
C ASP A 88 11.09 8.62 -6.64
N ASP A 89 11.85 8.94 -5.60
CA ASP A 89 12.83 8.04 -4.99
C ASP A 89 12.13 6.84 -4.33
N SER A 90 11.09 7.09 -3.54
CA SER A 90 10.28 6.04 -2.91
C SER A 90 9.57 5.19 -3.96
N TYR A 91 8.91 5.82 -4.94
CA TYR A 91 8.21 5.08 -6.01
C TYR A 91 9.16 4.25 -6.88
N ALA A 92 10.39 4.73 -7.13
CA ALA A 92 11.39 3.96 -7.87
C ALA A 92 11.87 2.70 -7.13
N LEU A 93 11.85 2.70 -5.81
CA LEU A 93 12.16 1.54 -4.99
C LEU A 93 10.94 0.60 -4.86
N MET A 94 9.77 1.16 -4.57
CA MET A 94 8.52 0.42 -4.44
C MET A 94 8.17 -0.36 -5.73
N VAL A 95 8.29 0.27 -6.89
CA VAL A 95 8.01 -0.40 -8.17
C VAL A 95 8.99 -1.54 -8.43
N ARG A 96 10.25 -1.45 -7.96
CA ARG A 96 11.24 -2.54 -8.02
C ARG A 96 10.98 -3.64 -6.99
N ASP A 97 10.16 -3.38 -5.97
CA ASP A 97 9.60 -4.37 -5.04
C ASP A 97 8.24 -4.93 -5.51
N GLY A 98 7.83 -4.58 -6.75
CA GLY A 98 6.62 -5.11 -7.39
C GLY A 98 5.34 -4.33 -7.11
N VAL A 99 5.40 -3.19 -6.43
CA VAL A 99 4.24 -2.34 -6.16
C VAL A 99 3.80 -1.62 -7.44
N THR A 100 2.53 -1.73 -7.77
CA THR A 100 1.90 -1.04 -8.90
C THR A 100 0.90 0.03 -8.45
N SER A 101 0.49 0.00 -7.20
CA SER A 101 -0.41 0.97 -6.58
C SER A 101 0.06 1.26 -5.16
N ALA A 102 0.35 2.52 -4.86
CA ALA A 102 0.83 3.00 -3.58
C ALA A 102 -0.07 4.11 -3.04
N LEU A 103 -0.60 3.94 -1.83
CA LEU A 103 -1.61 4.81 -1.25
C LEU A 103 -1.21 5.28 0.14
N GLU A 104 -1.38 6.58 0.38
CA GLU A 104 -1.22 7.20 1.70
C GLU A 104 -2.57 7.22 2.41
N LEU A 105 -2.88 6.21 3.20
CA LEU A 105 -4.19 6.10 3.82
C LEU A 105 -4.21 6.34 5.33
N GLU A 106 -3.06 6.32 6.03
CA GLU A 106 -2.97 6.55 7.46
C GLU A 106 -3.02 8.05 7.82
N VAL A 107 -2.04 8.82 7.35
CA VAL A 107 -1.93 10.25 7.67
C VAL A 107 -2.77 11.08 6.73
N GLY A 108 -2.69 10.82 5.44
CA GLY A 108 -3.45 11.49 4.41
C GLY A 108 -3.12 12.98 4.26
N THR A 109 -4.07 13.74 3.75
CA THR A 109 -3.96 15.19 3.56
C THR A 109 -5.27 15.91 3.91
N ALA A 110 -5.19 17.17 4.33
CA ALA A 110 -6.37 18.06 4.46
C ALA A 110 -6.81 18.67 3.12
N ASP A 111 -5.95 18.66 2.09
CA ASP A 111 -6.12 19.35 0.82
C ASP A 111 -6.09 18.33 -0.36
N VAL A 112 -7.16 17.52 -0.48
CA VAL A 112 -7.23 16.35 -1.38
C VAL A 112 -7.16 16.74 -2.85
N ALA A 113 -7.94 17.75 -3.29
CA ALA A 113 -7.93 18.15 -4.70
C ALA A 113 -6.56 18.68 -5.16
N PRO A 114 -5.88 19.57 -4.42
CA PRO A 114 -4.50 19.97 -4.73
C PRO A 114 -3.51 18.81 -4.75
N TRP A 115 -3.66 17.84 -3.83
CA TRP A 115 -2.79 16.68 -3.78
C TRP A 115 -2.87 15.84 -5.07
N TYR A 116 -4.09 15.58 -5.59
CA TYR A 116 -4.26 14.89 -6.86
C TYR A 116 -3.76 15.73 -8.04
N ALA A 117 -4.07 17.02 -8.07
CA ALA A 117 -3.65 17.93 -9.15
C ALA A 117 -2.13 17.97 -9.33
N ALA A 118 -1.38 17.93 -8.24
CA ALA A 118 0.09 17.91 -8.28
C ALA A 118 0.68 16.64 -8.95
N ARG A 119 -0.14 15.59 -9.17
CA ARG A 119 0.27 14.29 -9.72
C ARG A 119 -0.32 13.96 -11.08
N GLU A 120 -1.08 14.87 -11.68
CA GLU A 120 -1.79 14.65 -12.97
C GLU A 120 -0.84 14.39 -14.15
N ALA A 121 0.42 14.81 -14.06
CA ALA A 121 1.43 14.52 -15.07
C ALA A 121 1.79 13.01 -15.17
N GLY A 122 1.27 12.18 -14.27
CA GLY A 122 1.55 10.75 -14.17
C GLY A 122 2.66 10.43 -13.16
N GLN A 123 2.62 9.21 -12.64
CA GLN A 123 3.57 8.68 -11.68
C GLN A 123 4.08 7.30 -12.14
N LEU A 124 5.11 6.77 -11.50
CA LEU A 124 5.58 5.40 -11.75
C LEU A 124 4.53 4.35 -11.40
N VAL A 125 3.78 4.58 -10.31
CA VAL A 125 2.74 3.69 -9.78
C VAL A 125 1.39 4.41 -9.75
N ASN A 126 0.29 3.67 -9.69
CA ASN A 126 -1.00 4.27 -9.37
C ASN A 126 -0.96 4.80 -7.94
N TYR A 127 -1.63 5.92 -7.70
CA TYR A 127 -1.54 6.67 -6.45
C TYR A 127 -2.91 7.07 -5.93
N GLY A 128 -3.04 7.15 -4.61
CA GLY A 128 -4.26 7.56 -3.94
C GLY A 128 -4.00 8.06 -2.52
N VAL A 129 -4.95 8.83 -1.98
CA VAL A 129 -4.79 9.46 -0.67
C VAL A 129 -6.10 9.43 0.12
N SER A 130 -5.98 9.31 1.45
CA SER A 130 -7.06 9.58 2.39
C SER A 130 -7.19 11.09 2.65
N VAL A 131 -8.37 11.53 3.09
CA VAL A 131 -8.44 12.78 3.84
C VAL A 131 -8.07 12.51 5.29
N GLY A 132 -7.08 13.27 5.81
CA GLY A 132 -6.43 12.98 7.07
C GLY A 132 -6.96 13.79 8.26
N HIS A 133 -7.36 13.11 9.32
CA HIS A 133 -7.71 13.76 10.60
C HIS A 133 -6.50 14.48 11.21
N ILE A 134 -5.30 13.87 11.20
CA ILE A 134 -4.08 14.50 11.71
C ILE A 134 -3.86 15.86 11.02
N GLN A 135 -3.88 15.90 9.70
CA GLN A 135 -3.66 17.09 8.90
C GLN A 135 -4.78 18.13 9.08
N ALA A 136 -6.05 17.68 9.17
CA ALA A 136 -7.17 18.55 9.48
C ALA A 136 -7.04 19.17 10.88
N ARG A 137 -6.62 18.37 11.86
CA ARG A 137 -6.41 18.81 13.23
C ARG A 137 -5.27 19.82 13.36
N MET A 138 -4.14 19.58 12.69
CA MET A 138 -3.03 20.53 12.61
C MET A 138 -3.49 21.89 12.06
N LYS A 139 -4.26 21.84 10.96
CA LYS A 139 -4.79 23.04 10.29
C LYS A 139 -5.76 23.82 11.19
N VAL A 140 -6.71 23.15 11.83
CA VAL A 140 -7.78 23.77 12.63
C VAL A 140 -7.26 24.31 13.96
N LEU A 141 -6.32 23.62 14.61
CA LEU A 141 -5.74 24.06 15.87
C LEU A 141 -4.55 25.01 15.70
N GLY A 142 -4.06 25.21 14.49
CA GLY A 142 -2.90 26.08 14.21
C GLY A 142 -1.58 25.46 14.70
N ASP A 143 -1.40 24.17 14.47
CA ASP A 143 -0.14 23.49 14.81
C ASP A 143 1.02 24.04 13.96
N PRO A 144 2.19 24.30 14.54
CA PRO A 144 3.34 24.80 13.81
C PRO A 144 4.06 23.74 12.95
N GLY A 145 3.72 22.45 13.11
CA GLY A 145 4.32 21.34 12.36
C GLY A 145 4.10 21.49 10.86
N LYS A 146 5.13 21.15 10.08
CA LYS A 146 5.12 21.21 8.61
C LYS A 146 5.28 19.83 7.97
N GLY A 147 5.53 18.79 8.78
CA GLY A 147 5.68 17.39 8.38
C GLY A 147 4.37 16.62 8.35
N LEU A 148 4.48 15.32 8.36
CA LEU A 148 3.33 14.42 8.41
C LEU A 148 2.61 14.50 9.75
N LEU A 149 3.35 14.72 10.84
CA LEU A 149 2.85 14.64 12.21
C LEU A 149 2.86 16.00 12.91
N PRO A 150 1.96 16.21 13.90
CA PRO A 150 1.94 17.45 14.69
C PRO A 150 3.16 17.54 15.61
N THR A 151 3.62 18.77 15.80
CA THR A 151 4.75 19.07 16.73
C THR A 151 4.32 19.90 17.94
N GLY A 152 3.03 20.19 18.06
CA GLY A 152 2.48 21.07 19.10
C GLY A 152 1.02 20.80 19.44
N VAL A 153 0.22 21.86 19.37
CA VAL A 153 -1.19 21.86 19.79
C VAL A 153 -2.07 20.89 18.97
N GLY A 154 -1.71 20.61 17.72
CA GLY A 154 -2.36 19.61 16.90
C GLY A 154 -2.29 18.20 17.51
N GLY A 155 -1.19 17.87 18.20
CA GLY A 155 -1.05 16.61 18.92
C GLY A 155 -1.69 16.66 20.32
N SER A 156 -1.27 17.62 21.15
CA SER A 156 -1.58 17.66 22.60
C SER A 156 -2.83 18.43 22.98
N GLY A 157 -3.34 19.34 22.14
CA GLY A 157 -4.48 20.20 22.47
C GLY A 157 -5.82 19.48 22.43
N SER A 158 -6.78 19.93 23.23
CA SER A 158 -8.17 19.50 23.15
C SER A 158 -8.93 20.38 22.16
N ALA A 159 -9.69 19.78 21.26
CA ALA A 159 -10.51 20.51 20.31
C ALA A 159 -11.85 20.92 20.94
N THR A 160 -12.31 22.14 20.67
CA THR A 160 -13.65 22.61 20.99
C THR A 160 -14.68 21.98 20.04
N GLU A 161 -15.97 22.06 20.37
CA GLU A 161 -17.07 21.62 19.50
C GLU A 161 -17.02 22.28 18.11
N ALA A 162 -16.71 23.58 18.05
CA ALA A 162 -16.58 24.31 16.79
C ALA A 162 -15.42 23.80 15.96
N GLN A 163 -14.27 23.52 16.58
CA GLN A 163 -13.10 22.96 15.90
C GLN A 163 -13.33 21.52 15.42
N MET A 164 -14.03 20.70 16.21
CA MET A 164 -14.42 19.37 15.77
C MET A 164 -15.36 19.44 14.55
N ALA A 165 -16.32 20.33 14.55
CA ALA A 165 -17.21 20.55 13.40
C ALA A 165 -16.45 21.05 12.16
N GLU A 166 -15.43 21.89 12.34
CA GLU A 166 -14.56 22.34 11.23
C GLU A 166 -13.75 21.18 10.65
N MET A 167 -13.16 20.32 11.50
CA MET A 167 -12.46 19.10 11.06
C MET A 167 -13.39 18.17 10.27
N GLU A 168 -14.62 17.92 10.77
CA GLU A 168 -15.63 17.15 10.02
C GLU A 168 -15.91 17.78 8.65
N GLY A 169 -15.99 19.10 8.57
CA GLY A 169 -16.18 19.84 7.32
C GLY A 169 -15.02 19.60 6.34
N ILE A 170 -13.77 19.58 6.83
CA ILE A 170 -12.59 19.26 6.02
C ILE A 170 -12.66 17.82 5.51
N LEU A 171 -12.98 16.85 6.38
CA LEU A 171 -13.07 15.45 6.00
C LEU A 171 -14.18 15.20 4.97
N ARG A 172 -15.38 15.76 5.17
CA ARG A 172 -16.49 15.66 4.20
C ARG A 172 -16.11 16.27 2.85
N ARG A 173 -15.45 17.41 2.83
CA ARG A 173 -14.94 18.03 1.60
C ARG A 173 -13.92 17.15 0.91
N GLY A 174 -12.92 16.63 1.63
CA GLY A 174 -11.90 15.75 1.06
C GLY A 174 -12.50 14.46 0.48
N LEU A 175 -13.51 13.87 1.15
CA LEU A 175 -14.25 12.74 0.60
C LEU A 175 -15.04 13.12 -0.66
N ALA A 176 -15.65 14.31 -0.72
CA ALA A 176 -16.33 14.81 -1.91
C ALA A 176 -15.33 15.10 -3.07
N GLU A 177 -14.12 15.50 -2.76
CA GLU A 177 -13.01 15.68 -3.69
C GLU A 177 -12.36 14.37 -4.16
N GLY A 178 -12.85 13.23 -3.68
CA GLY A 178 -12.48 11.90 -4.13
C GLY A 178 -11.41 11.19 -3.29
N ALA A 179 -11.17 11.60 -2.06
CA ALA A 179 -10.34 10.83 -1.14
C ALA A 179 -10.81 9.37 -1.04
N VAL A 180 -9.84 8.45 -0.99
CA VAL A 180 -10.09 7.00 -0.98
C VAL A 180 -10.62 6.53 0.36
N ALA A 181 -10.12 7.12 1.45
CA ALA A 181 -10.38 6.73 2.84
C ALA A 181 -10.37 7.95 3.76
N VAL A 182 -10.61 7.74 5.05
CA VAL A 182 -10.30 8.69 6.12
C VAL A 182 -9.10 8.14 6.91
N GLY A 183 -8.03 8.94 6.99
CA GLY A 183 -6.83 8.59 7.73
C GLY A 183 -6.87 9.16 9.15
N LEU A 184 -6.39 8.40 10.14
CA LEU A 184 -6.35 8.80 11.54
C LEU A 184 -5.07 8.32 12.23
N GLY A 185 -4.58 9.11 13.18
CA GLY A 185 -3.45 8.71 14.02
C GLY A 185 -3.68 9.12 15.46
N SER A 186 -4.54 8.40 16.19
CA SER A 186 -4.87 8.74 17.56
C SER A 186 -3.69 8.63 18.52
N ALA A 187 -2.70 7.79 18.21
CA ALA A 187 -1.45 7.73 18.96
C ALA A 187 -0.60 9.00 18.81
N TYR A 188 -0.67 9.65 17.65
CA TYR A 188 0.02 10.92 17.37
C TYR A 188 -0.74 12.15 17.85
N THR A 189 -2.01 11.97 18.19
CA THR A 189 -2.89 13.05 18.67
C THR A 189 -3.49 12.71 20.05
N PRO A 190 -2.66 12.62 21.12
CA PRO A 190 -3.13 12.24 22.44
C PRO A 190 -4.19 13.20 23.01
N GLY A 191 -4.23 14.46 22.57
CA GLY A 191 -5.26 15.43 22.92
C GLY A 191 -6.63 15.19 22.26
N ALA A 192 -6.73 14.34 21.23
CA ALA A 192 -7.99 13.96 20.63
C ALA A 192 -8.77 13.02 21.56
N THR A 193 -10.01 13.34 21.86
CA THR A 193 -10.88 12.48 22.67
C THR A 193 -11.44 11.33 21.84
N MET A 194 -11.93 10.26 22.49
CA MET A 194 -12.63 9.19 21.75
C MET A 194 -13.91 9.70 21.10
N ALA A 195 -14.58 10.69 21.69
CA ALA A 195 -15.73 11.34 21.06
C ALA A 195 -15.35 12.07 19.76
N GLU A 196 -14.19 12.72 19.71
CA GLU A 196 -13.65 13.30 18.47
C GLU A 196 -13.37 12.22 17.43
N ILE A 197 -12.71 11.13 17.80
CA ILE A 197 -12.39 10.00 16.88
C ILE A 197 -13.68 9.36 16.34
N GLU A 198 -14.69 9.14 17.19
CA GLU A 198 -15.99 8.61 16.79
C GLU A 198 -16.70 9.51 15.76
N ARG A 199 -16.60 10.84 15.92
CA ARG A 199 -17.13 11.79 14.93
C ARG A 199 -16.45 11.62 13.57
N MET A 200 -15.13 11.45 13.54
CA MET A 200 -14.39 11.21 12.29
C MET A 200 -14.76 9.86 11.65
N PHE A 201 -14.99 8.83 12.46
CA PHE A 201 -15.51 7.55 11.99
C PHE A 201 -16.91 7.69 11.37
N ARG A 202 -17.77 8.51 11.97
CA ARG A 202 -19.10 8.79 11.42
C ARG A 202 -19.02 9.45 10.05
N VAL A 203 -18.10 10.41 9.85
CA VAL A 203 -17.85 11.03 8.55
C VAL A 203 -17.35 9.98 7.53
N ALA A 204 -16.48 9.06 7.94
CA ALA A 204 -16.03 7.96 7.07
C ALA A 204 -17.21 7.07 6.64
N ALA A 205 -18.09 6.70 7.60
CA ALA A 205 -19.28 5.89 7.32
C ALA A 205 -20.24 6.60 6.37
N GLU A 206 -20.54 7.89 6.58
CA GLU A 206 -21.37 8.73 5.69
C GLU A 206 -20.84 8.74 4.26
N GLY A 207 -19.51 8.74 4.11
CA GLY A 207 -18.82 8.71 2.82
C GLY A 207 -18.66 7.31 2.21
N ASN A 208 -19.17 6.25 2.84
CA ASN A 208 -18.89 4.85 2.50
C ASN A 208 -17.37 4.55 2.38
N ALA A 209 -16.55 5.28 3.13
CA ALA A 209 -15.11 5.15 3.18
C ALA A 209 -14.67 4.25 4.35
N SER A 210 -13.51 3.61 4.21
CA SER A 210 -12.84 2.99 5.36
C SER A 210 -12.07 4.03 6.17
N ALA A 211 -11.99 3.82 7.48
CA ALA A 211 -11.14 4.58 8.39
C ALA A 211 -9.86 3.79 8.64
N HIS A 212 -8.71 4.34 8.27
CA HIS A 212 -7.39 3.76 8.49
C HIS A 212 -6.76 4.43 9.70
N ILE A 213 -6.42 3.67 10.74
CA ILE A 213 -6.02 4.26 12.01
C ILE A 213 -4.75 3.68 12.62
N HIS A 214 -3.77 4.57 12.88
CA HIS A 214 -2.74 4.34 13.87
C HIS A 214 -3.34 4.59 15.25
N MET A 215 -3.81 3.54 15.84
CA MET A 215 -4.50 3.62 17.12
C MET A 215 -3.52 3.75 18.29
N ARG A 216 -4.02 4.16 19.46
CA ARG A 216 -3.25 4.11 20.71
C ARG A 216 -2.92 2.65 21.02
N ASN A 217 -1.66 2.39 21.31
CA ASN A 217 -1.18 1.04 21.60
C ASN A 217 -1.80 0.54 22.90
N ALA A 218 -2.10 -0.71 22.96
CA ALA A 218 -2.62 -1.56 24.01
C ALA A 218 -3.98 -2.17 23.62
N VAL A 219 -4.30 -3.32 24.18
CA VAL A 219 -5.56 -4.03 23.90
C VAL A 219 -6.79 -3.18 24.21
N ALA A 220 -6.79 -2.47 25.33
CA ALA A 220 -7.89 -1.56 25.70
C ALA A 220 -8.08 -0.42 24.69
N GLY A 221 -7.02 0.05 24.04
CA GLY A 221 -7.07 1.03 22.97
C GLY A 221 -7.71 0.44 21.70
N LEU A 222 -7.40 -0.81 21.37
CA LEU A 222 -8.02 -1.53 20.27
C LEU A 222 -9.53 -1.70 20.50
N ASP A 223 -9.93 -2.18 21.68
CA ASP A 223 -11.33 -2.39 22.04
C ASP A 223 -12.13 -1.10 21.95
N SER A 224 -11.57 -0.02 22.48
CA SER A 224 -12.21 1.31 22.43
C SER A 224 -12.36 1.80 20.98
N THR A 225 -11.36 1.53 20.12
CA THR A 225 -11.37 1.91 18.70
C THR A 225 -12.40 1.09 17.92
N ILE A 226 -12.46 -0.22 18.14
CA ILE A 226 -13.45 -1.13 17.53
C ILE A 226 -14.86 -0.73 17.96
N ALA A 227 -15.08 -0.46 19.26
CA ALA A 227 -16.37 -0.03 19.77
C ALA A 227 -16.83 1.33 19.18
N ALA A 228 -15.93 2.30 19.08
CA ALA A 228 -16.23 3.60 18.47
C ALA A 228 -16.54 3.49 16.97
N ALA A 229 -15.80 2.65 16.24
CA ALA A 229 -16.07 2.41 14.83
C ALA A 229 -17.42 1.70 14.63
N ALA A 230 -17.76 0.73 15.48
CA ALA A 230 -19.05 0.05 15.47
C ALA A 230 -20.22 1.02 15.76
N ALA A 231 -20.08 1.87 16.77
CA ALA A 231 -21.08 2.89 17.13
C ALA A 231 -21.31 3.89 15.99
N ALA A 232 -20.26 4.22 15.23
CA ALA A 232 -20.33 5.09 14.07
C ALA A 232 -20.79 4.39 12.77
N GLY A 233 -20.88 3.06 12.74
CA GLY A 233 -21.13 2.26 11.52
C GLY A 233 -19.98 2.32 10.51
N ALA A 234 -18.75 2.56 10.97
CA ALA A 234 -17.58 2.73 10.12
C ALA A 234 -16.87 1.41 9.81
N LYS A 235 -16.36 1.30 8.59
CA LYS A 235 -15.43 0.25 8.17
C LYS A 235 -14.05 0.59 8.73
N LEU A 236 -13.51 -0.27 9.60
CA LEU A 236 -12.25 -0.01 10.30
C LEU A 236 -11.08 -0.75 9.62
N HIS A 237 -9.97 -0.07 9.47
CA HIS A 237 -8.68 -0.68 9.14
C HIS A 237 -7.64 -0.28 10.19
N VAL A 238 -7.20 -1.25 10.98
CA VAL A 238 -6.14 -1.07 11.97
C VAL A 238 -4.80 -1.25 11.27
N VAL A 239 -4.02 -0.18 11.15
CA VAL A 239 -2.75 -0.21 10.42
C VAL A 239 -1.66 -0.96 11.22
N HIS A 240 -0.68 -1.53 10.52
CA HIS A 240 0.54 -2.20 11.03
C HIS A 240 0.35 -2.93 12.37
N VAL A 241 -0.54 -3.95 12.40
CA VAL A 241 -0.89 -4.68 13.63
C VAL A 241 0.32 -5.24 14.39
N ASN A 242 1.40 -5.58 13.68
CA ASN A 242 2.65 -6.01 14.29
C ASN A 242 3.34 -4.90 15.10
N SER A 243 3.12 -3.63 14.76
CA SER A 243 3.60 -2.47 15.52
C SER A 243 2.65 -2.13 16.67
N SER A 244 1.36 -2.04 16.39
CA SER A 244 0.34 -1.66 17.37
C SER A 244 0.13 -2.71 18.46
N GLY A 245 0.21 -3.99 18.09
CA GLY A 245 0.04 -5.12 19.03
C GLY A 245 1.31 -5.43 19.81
N ASP A 246 2.49 -5.28 19.19
CA ASP A 246 3.79 -5.59 19.77
C ASP A 246 3.76 -6.91 20.58
N THR A 247 4.07 -6.89 21.87
CA THR A 247 4.04 -8.06 22.77
C THR A 247 2.64 -8.64 22.99
N ASN A 248 1.58 -7.86 22.68
CA ASN A 248 0.17 -8.27 22.78
C ASN A 248 -0.43 -8.67 21.42
N LEU A 249 0.39 -8.91 20.40
CA LEU A 249 -0.08 -9.14 19.03
C LEU A 249 -1.14 -10.26 18.92
N VAL A 250 -0.95 -11.36 19.64
CA VAL A 250 -1.92 -12.49 19.60
C VAL A 250 -3.30 -12.01 20.07
N ALA A 251 -3.36 -11.32 21.20
CA ALA A 251 -4.61 -10.74 21.71
C ALA A 251 -5.22 -9.74 20.73
N PHE A 252 -4.41 -8.90 20.06
CA PHE A 252 -4.88 -7.99 19.03
C PHE A 252 -5.57 -8.74 17.88
N LEU A 253 -4.96 -9.79 17.37
CA LEU A 253 -5.53 -10.60 16.30
C LEU A 253 -6.82 -11.31 16.74
N GLU A 254 -6.87 -11.81 17.98
CA GLU A 254 -8.07 -12.43 18.56
C GLU A 254 -9.22 -11.42 18.68
N HIS A 255 -8.97 -10.20 19.16
CA HIS A 255 -9.99 -9.15 19.27
C HIS A 255 -10.48 -8.67 17.89
N ILE A 256 -9.59 -8.56 16.89
CA ILE A 256 -9.97 -8.27 15.51
C ILE A 256 -10.84 -9.40 14.94
N GLN A 257 -10.48 -10.66 15.19
CA GLN A 257 -11.28 -11.80 14.74
C GLN A 257 -12.66 -11.81 15.42
N ALA A 258 -12.72 -11.60 16.73
CA ALA A 258 -13.97 -11.52 17.47
C ALA A 258 -14.90 -10.40 16.94
N ALA A 259 -14.34 -9.24 16.58
CA ALA A 259 -15.11 -8.16 15.97
C ALA A 259 -15.69 -8.60 14.61
N ARG A 260 -14.92 -9.29 13.78
CA ARG A 260 -15.36 -9.84 12.49
C ARG A 260 -16.43 -10.92 12.64
N ASP A 261 -16.30 -11.80 13.64
CA ASP A 261 -17.29 -12.81 13.95
C ASP A 261 -18.63 -12.19 14.36
N ASN A 262 -18.58 -10.99 14.95
CA ASN A 262 -19.75 -10.15 15.25
C ASN A 262 -20.19 -9.25 14.05
N VAL A 263 -19.78 -9.60 12.83
CA VAL A 263 -20.16 -8.93 11.57
C VAL A 263 -19.69 -7.48 11.48
N GLN A 264 -18.69 -7.08 12.25
CA GLN A 264 -18.06 -5.77 12.11
C GLN A 264 -17.04 -5.81 10.94
N ASP A 265 -17.03 -4.77 10.12
CA ASP A 265 -16.07 -4.65 9.02
C ASP A 265 -14.72 -4.12 9.56
N VAL A 266 -13.91 -5.03 10.10
CA VAL A 266 -12.57 -4.76 10.63
C VAL A 266 -11.53 -5.51 9.81
N THR A 267 -10.49 -4.79 9.35
CA THR A 267 -9.34 -5.35 8.65
C THR A 267 -8.05 -4.82 9.26
N THR A 268 -6.92 -5.45 8.92
CA THR A 268 -5.60 -5.02 9.38
C THR A 268 -4.52 -5.38 8.38
N GLU A 269 -3.34 -4.83 8.58
CA GLU A 269 -2.14 -5.05 7.78
C GLU A 269 -0.90 -5.19 8.65
N ALA A 270 0.20 -5.67 8.06
CA ALA A 270 1.50 -5.80 8.71
C ALA A 270 2.63 -5.62 7.67
N TYR A 271 3.80 -5.18 8.13
CA TYR A 271 5.03 -5.16 7.36
C TYR A 271 6.06 -6.16 7.90
N PRO A 272 6.93 -6.76 7.06
CA PRO A 272 7.77 -7.90 7.44
C PRO A 272 9.11 -7.50 8.08
N TYR A 273 9.13 -6.48 8.93
CA TYR A 273 10.33 -5.98 9.61
C TYR A 273 10.10 -5.79 11.10
N GLY A 274 11.13 -6.09 11.89
CA GLY A 274 11.11 -5.99 13.35
C GLY A 274 11.39 -4.58 13.89
N ALA A 275 11.43 -3.55 13.05
CA ALA A 275 11.56 -2.17 13.47
C ALA A 275 10.47 -1.30 12.83
N GLY A 276 10.10 -0.22 13.51
CA GLY A 276 9.25 0.85 12.97
C GLY A 276 10.07 2.08 12.62
N MET A 277 9.44 3.10 12.00
CA MET A 277 10.05 4.40 11.74
C MET A 277 9.00 5.49 11.89
N THR A 278 9.35 6.58 12.58
CA THR A 278 8.48 7.74 12.77
C THR A 278 9.29 9.01 12.99
N GLU A 279 8.63 10.17 13.01
CA GLU A 279 9.27 11.45 13.35
C GLU A 279 9.65 11.47 14.84
N ILE A 280 10.86 11.93 15.15
CA ILE A 280 11.37 12.02 16.54
C ILE A 280 10.60 13.04 17.39
N SER A 281 9.95 14.01 16.75
CA SER A 281 9.09 15.02 17.39
C SER A 281 7.72 14.48 17.80
N SER A 282 7.35 13.30 17.34
CA SER A 282 6.07 12.65 17.57
C SER A 282 5.72 12.53 19.05
N ALA A 283 4.43 12.63 19.36
CA ALA A 283 3.87 12.44 20.71
C ALA A 283 4.13 11.04 21.30
N LEU A 284 4.46 10.05 20.46
CA LEU A 284 4.90 8.72 20.92
C LEU A 284 6.08 8.76 21.86
N PHE A 285 6.86 9.84 21.85
CA PHE A 285 8.06 10.00 22.64
C PHE A 285 7.95 11.06 23.74
N ASP A 286 6.75 11.52 24.10
CA ASP A 286 6.60 12.61 25.08
C ASP A 286 7.09 12.24 26.47
N ASP A 287 7.04 10.96 26.83
CA ASP A 287 7.54 10.40 28.08
C ASP A 287 9.05 10.07 28.09
N TRP A 288 9.79 10.39 27.04
CA TRP A 288 11.20 9.99 26.86
C TRP A 288 12.12 10.32 28.04
N LYS A 289 11.82 11.37 28.80
CA LYS A 289 12.61 11.78 29.98
C LYS A 289 12.58 10.73 31.08
N THR A 290 11.55 9.88 31.11
CA THR A 290 11.36 8.82 32.11
C THR A 290 12.01 7.49 31.69
N TRP A 291 12.51 7.39 30.44
CA TRP A 291 13.03 6.14 29.92
C TRP A 291 14.37 5.75 30.60
N PRO A 292 14.61 4.44 30.76
CA PRO A 292 15.94 3.95 31.12
C PRO A 292 16.90 4.16 29.95
N ASP A 293 18.20 4.27 30.24
CA ASP A 293 19.22 4.65 29.24
C ASP A 293 19.33 3.64 28.08
N GLU A 294 19.18 2.35 28.38
CA GLU A 294 19.20 1.29 27.37
C GLU A 294 18.09 1.42 26.30
N LYS A 295 16.95 2.05 26.62
CA LYS A 295 15.87 2.24 25.67
C LYS A 295 16.27 3.19 24.53
N PHE A 296 17.13 4.16 24.79
CA PHE A 296 17.59 5.09 23.75
C PHE A 296 18.39 4.38 22.65
N ALA A 297 19.17 3.36 23.00
CA ALA A 297 19.94 2.58 22.02
C ALA A 297 19.09 1.79 21.03
N LEU A 298 17.78 1.63 21.28
CA LEU A 298 16.84 1.06 20.33
C LEU A 298 16.46 2.04 19.22
N HIS A 299 16.77 3.33 19.36
CA HIS A 299 16.44 4.36 18.39
C HIS A 299 17.65 4.71 17.53
N GLN A 300 17.47 4.64 16.20
CA GLN A 300 18.50 4.95 15.21
C GLN A 300 18.06 6.19 14.41
N LEU A 301 18.86 7.25 14.44
CA LEU A 301 18.56 8.45 13.66
C LEU A 301 18.78 8.15 12.17
N VAL A 302 17.76 8.32 11.35
CA VAL A 302 17.79 7.99 9.91
C VAL A 302 18.85 8.78 9.16
N SER A 303 19.00 10.07 9.47
CA SER A 303 19.92 10.96 8.75
C SER A 303 21.41 10.60 8.93
N THR A 304 21.79 10.00 10.07
CA THR A 304 23.20 9.64 10.36
C THR A 304 23.43 8.14 10.44
N GLY A 305 22.39 7.33 10.71
CA GLY A 305 22.49 5.92 10.99
C GLY A 305 22.95 5.61 12.43
N GLU A 306 23.16 6.64 13.27
CA GLU A 306 23.65 6.46 14.63
C GLU A 306 22.57 5.99 15.61
N ARG A 307 22.94 5.10 16.54
CA ARG A 307 22.11 4.76 17.70
C ARG A 307 22.17 5.90 18.72
N LEU A 308 20.99 6.25 19.25
CA LEU A 308 20.86 7.41 20.10
C LEU A 308 21.19 7.09 21.57
N THR A 309 21.63 8.11 22.27
CA THR A 309 21.75 8.17 23.73
C THR A 309 20.67 9.12 24.25
N ARG A 310 20.41 9.15 25.56
CA ARG A 310 19.51 10.15 26.19
C ARG A 310 19.85 11.58 25.74
N LYS A 311 21.18 11.91 25.72
CA LYS A 311 21.64 13.24 25.30
C LYS A 311 21.30 13.52 23.82
N THR A 312 21.76 12.65 22.92
CA THR A 312 21.57 12.87 21.47
C THR A 312 20.10 12.78 21.04
N PHE A 313 19.28 11.94 21.72
CA PHE A 313 17.83 11.92 21.52
C PHE A 313 17.18 13.25 21.92
N GLY A 314 17.55 13.79 23.09
CA GLY A 314 17.04 15.08 23.56
C GLY A 314 17.47 16.23 22.65
N GLU A 315 18.72 16.23 22.17
CA GLU A 315 19.22 17.21 21.20
C GLU A 315 18.48 17.16 19.87
N ALA A 316 18.21 15.96 19.34
CA ALA A 316 17.46 15.76 18.10
C ALA A 316 16.00 16.26 18.23
N ARG A 317 15.32 15.93 19.35
CA ARG A 317 13.97 16.48 19.62
C ARG A 317 13.95 18.00 19.78
N ALA A 318 14.96 18.58 20.45
CA ALA A 318 15.03 20.01 20.71
C ALA A 318 15.31 20.83 19.46
N LYS A 319 16.00 20.30 18.47
CA LYS A 319 16.22 20.98 17.19
C LYS A 319 14.91 21.26 16.45
N GLY A 320 13.86 20.49 16.73
CA GLY A 320 12.57 20.66 16.09
C GLY A 320 12.64 20.54 14.56
N ASP A 321 13.67 19.85 14.05
CA ASP A 321 13.84 19.62 12.62
C ASP A 321 12.58 18.85 12.16
N ALA A 322 11.66 19.57 11.52
CA ALA A 322 10.50 18.96 10.89
C ALA A 322 11.02 17.89 9.93
N GLY A 323 10.67 16.63 10.20
CA GLY A 323 11.09 15.51 9.38
C GLY A 323 12.31 14.73 9.89
N ALA A 324 12.93 15.06 11.04
CA ALA A 324 13.92 14.18 11.64
C ALA A 324 13.25 12.86 12.06
N THR A 325 13.60 11.77 11.39
CA THR A 325 13.02 10.45 11.60
C THR A 325 13.94 9.51 12.34
N VAL A 326 13.37 8.61 13.14
CA VAL A 326 14.07 7.56 13.85
C VAL A 326 13.49 6.20 13.52
N ILE A 327 14.37 5.21 13.34
CA ILE A 327 14.02 3.80 13.30
C ILE A 327 13.98 3.31 14.75
N ILE A 328 12.89 2.61 15.11
CA ILE A 328 12.65 2.06 16.44
C ILE A 328 12.82 0.55 16.37
N HIS A 329 13.95 0.06 16.86
CA HIS A 329 14.27 -1.36 16.89
C HIS A 329 13.70 -2.05 18.14
N GLY A 330 13.77 -3.39 18.15
CA GLY A 330 13.48 -4.18 19.36
C GLY A 330 12.23 -5.06 19.28
N ARG A 331 11.44 -4.97 18.22
CA ARG A 331 10.34 -5.93 18.01
C ARG A 331 10.93 -7.28 17.64
N GLY A 332 10.43 -8.33 18.30
CA GLY A 332 10.86 -9.70 18.07
C GLY A 332 10.50 -10.22 16.68
N GLU A 333 11.30 -11.12 16.16
CA GLU A 333 11.07 -11.80 14.89
C GLU A 333 9.76 -12.61 14.92
N GLU A 334 9.45 -13.24 16.05
CA GLU A 334 8.25 -14.06 16.21
C GLU A 334 6.96 -13.24 16.12
N GLN A 335 6.92 -12.03 16.69
CA GLN A 335 5.78 -11.13 16.53
C GLN A 335 5.58 -10.72 15.07
N THR A 336 6.66 -10.37 14.39
CA THR A 336 6.60 -10.02 12.96
C THR A 336 6.09 -11.21 12.14
N ARG A 337 6.64 -12.40 12.40
CA ARG A 337 6.24 -13.63 11.73
C ARG A 337 4.76 -13.96 11.96
N THR A 338 4.29 -13.91 13.20
CA THR A 338 2.89 -14.15 13.56
C THR A 338 1.94 -13.22 12.82
N ALA A 339 2.27 -11.92 12.72
CA ALA A 339 1.47 -10.96 11.98
C ALA A 339 1.43 -11.27 10.48
N ILE A 340 2.57 -11.56 9.85
CA ILE A 340 2.64 -11.86 8.41
C ILE A 340 1.89 -13.15 8.07
N LEU A 341 1.98 -14.18 8.89
CA LEU A 341 1.30 -15.45 8.65
C LEU A 341 -0.20 -15.41 8.98
N SER A 342 -0.65 -14.47 9.80
CA SER A 342 -2.07 -14.35 10.17
C SER A 342 -2.95 -14.18 8.92
N PRO A 343 -4.04 -14.97 8.75
CA PRO A 343 -4.96 -14.81 7.63
C PRO A 343 -5.72 -13.46 7.65
N LEU A 344 -5.69 -12.75 8.78
CA LEU A 344 -6.34 -11.46 8.94
C LEU A 344 -5.54 -10.30 8.33
N SER A 345 -4.21 -10.43 8.29
CA SER A 345 -3.33 -9.34 7.90
C SER A 345 -3.15 -9.25 6.39
N MET A 346 -3.32 -8.07 5.83
CA MET A 346 -2.77 -7.68 4.53
C MET A 346 -1.28 -7.38 4.67
N ILE A 347 -0.60 -7.16 3.55
CA ILE A 347 0.79 -6.69 3.54
C ILE A 347 0.79 -5.23 3.09
N ALA A 348 1.49 -4.39 3.83
CA ALA A 348 1.75 -2.99 3.49
C ALA A 348 3.21 -2.65 3.83
N SER A 349 3.71 -1.50 3.39
CA SER A 349 5.10 -1.14 3.66
C SER A 349 5.26 -0.23 4.88
N ASP A 350 4.36 0.72 5.08
CA ASP A 350 4.52 1.82 6.03
C ASP A 350 5.86 2.56 5.79
N GLY A 351 6.25 2.64 4.51
CA GLY A 351 7.60 3.00 4.09
C GLY A 351 7.69 4.37 3.45
N PHE A 352 8.87 4.97 3.57
CA PHE A 352 9.30 6.09 2.74
C PHE A 352 10.83 6.21 2.73
N ILE A 353 11.33 6.88 1.70
CA ILE A 353 12.73 7.28 1.56
C ILE A 353 12.76 8.79 1.37
N GLU A 354 13.64 9.43 2.09
CA GLU A 354 13.90 10.85 1.98
C GLU A 354 15.40 11.11 1.92
N ASN A 355 15.84 11.87 0.93
CA ASN A 355 17.26 12.20 0.73
C ASN A 355 18.17 10.95 0.69
N GLY A 356 17.71 9.86 0.06
CA GLY A 356 18.45 8.59 -0.06
C GLY A 356 18.56 7.79 1.25
N ARG A 357 17.75 8.09 2.25
CA ARG A 357 17.73 7.40 3.56
C ARG A 357 16.32 7.07 3.97
N GLY A 358 16.16 6.03 4.78
CA GLY A 358 14.86 5.59 5.29
C GLY A 358 14.91 4.20 5.90
N HIS A 359 13.80 3.50 5.81
CA HIS A 359 13.64 2.16 6.36
C HIS A 359 13.60 1.11 5.23
N PRO A 360 14.24 -0.06 5.37
CA PRO A 360 14.27 -1.12 4.35
C PRO A 360 12.87 -1.60 3.92
N ARG A 361 11.83 -1.37 4.72
CA ARG A 361 10.45 -1.72 4.38
C ARG A 361 9.92 -1.02 3.13
N THR A 362 10.51 0.13 2.73
CA THR A 362 10.13 0.84 1.50
C THR A 362 10.50 0.08 0.24
N SER A 363 11.61 -0.65 0.27
CA SER A 363 12.23 -1.27 -0.90
C SER A 363 12.21 -2.80 -0.90
N GLY A 364 11.63 -3.43 0.15
CA GLY A 364 11.74 -4.87 0.31
C GLY A 364 10.59 -5.57 1.03
N SER A 365 9.48 -4.90 1.32
CA SER A 365 8.37 -5.52 2.07
C SER A 365 7.75 -6.70 1.33
N TYR A 366 7.47 -6.54 0.05
CA TYR A 366 6.79 -7.55 -0.75
C TYR A 366 7.72 -8.69 -1.15
N SER A 367 8.93 -8.37 -1.59
CA SER A 367 9.95 -9.37 -1.90
C SER A 367 10.39 -10.17 -0.68
N LYS A 368 10.43 -9.58 0.52
CA LYS A 368 10.71 -10.31 1.77
C LYS A 368 9.62 -11.31 2.10
N VAL A 369 8.36 -10.96 1.90
CA VAL A 369 7.26 -11.93 2.07
C VAL A 369 7.43 -13.11 1.13
N LEU A 370 7.72 -12.87 -0.14
CA LEU A 370 7.92 -13.93 -1.14
C LEU A 370 9.19 -14.76 -0.87
N GLY A 371 10.31 -14.10 -0.56
CA GLY A 371 11.58 -14.77 -0.33
C GLY A 371 11.60 -15.53 1.00
N LYS A 372 11.39 -14.82 2.10
CA LYS A 372 11.52 -15.39 3.44
C LYS A 372 10.35 -16.30 3.80
N TYR A 373 9.11 -15.75 3.83
CA TYR A 373 7.97 -16.47 4.41
C TYR A 373 7.36 -17.51 3.46
N VAL A 374 7.44 -17.31 2.14
CA VAL A 374 6.96 -18.29 1.15
C VAL A 374 8.04 -19.31 0.81
N ARG A 375 9.19 -18.86 0.28
CA ARG A 375 10.22 -19.79 -0.25
C ARG A 375 11.05 -20.46 0.84
N GLU A 376 11.60 -19.69 1.78
CA GLU A 376 12.57 -20.21 2.77
C GLU A 376 11.88 -20.89 3.93
N GLU A 377 10.96 -20.22 4.61
CA GLU A 377 10.25 -20.75 5.77
C GLU A 377 9.08 -21.67 5.42
N LYS A 378 8.51 -21.52 4.21
CA LYS A 378 7.30 -22.24 3.76
C LYS A 378 6.12 -22.09 4.73
N GLY A 379 6.08 -20.98 5.45
CA GLY A 379 5.03 -20.64 6.41
C GLY A 379 3.77 -20.08 5.76
N LEU A 380 3.87 -19.64 4.51
CA LEU A 380 2.77 -19.06 3.74
C LEU A 380 2.77 -19.67 2.33
N SER A 381 1.58 -20.04 1.81
CA SER A 381 1.48 -20.43 0.42
C SER A 381 1.70 -19.22 -0.51
N LEU A 382 2.22 -19.45 -1.73
CA LEU A 382 2.39 -18.37 -2.70
C LEU A 382 1.04 -17.71 -3.05
N MET A 383 -0.03 -18.50 -3.19
CA MET A 383 -1.38 -17.99 -3.45
C MET A 383 -1.88 -17.07 -2.33
N ASP A 384 -1.67 -17.46 -1.06
CA ASP A 384 -2.10 -16.64 0.08
C ASP A 384 -1.24 -15.38 0.23
N ALA A 385 0.06 -15.48 -0.02
CA ALA A 385 0.93 -14.29 -0.06
C ALA A 385 0.43 -13.28 -1.10
N LEU A 386 0.19 -13.74 -2.33
CA LEU A 386 -0.35 -12.87 -3.39
C LEU A 386 -1.72 -12.30 -3.02
N ARG A 387 -2.61 -13.11 -2.42
CA ARG A 387 -3.92 -12.63 -1.95
C ARG A 387 -3.78 -11.47 -0.96
N LYS A 388 -2.87 -11.57 0.00
CA LYS A 388 -2.58 -10.55 1.02
C LYS A 388 -1.99 -9.27 0.44
N MET A 389 -1.25 -9.37 -0.67
CA MET A 389 -0.54 -8.27 -1.31
C MET A 389 -1.34 -7.61 -2.45
N THR A 390 -2.43 -8.23 -2.91
CA THR A 390 -3.14 -7.78 -4.12
C THR A 390 -4.65 -7.74 -3.94
N LEU A 391 -5.31 -8.90 -3.82
CA LEU A 391 -6.77 -9.01 -3.78
C LEU A 391 -7.38 -8.39 -2.52
N MET A 392 -6.85 -8.71 -1.34
CA MET A 392 -7.40 -8.18 -0.08
C MET A 392 -7.33 -6.65 0.00
N PRO A 393 -6.19 -5.99 -0.30
CA PRO A 393 -6.16 -4.53 -0.33
C PRO A 393 -7.07 -3.93 -1.41
N ALA A 394 -7.22 -4.55 -2.58
CA ALA A 394 -8.18 -4.09 -3.58
C ALA A 394 -9.61 -4.15 -3.05
N GLN A 395 -10.02 -5.29 -2.49
CA GLN A 395 -11.35 -5.50 -1.92
C GLN A 395 -11.67 -4.53 -0.77
N ARG A 396 -10.67 -4.15 0.02
CA ARG A 396 -10.85 -3.16 1.09
C ARG A 396 -11.38 -1.83 0.58
N LEU A 397 -11.02 -1.44 -0.63
CA LEU A 397 -11.33 -0.14 -1.22
C LEU A 397 -12.50 -0.15 -2.21
N GLU A 398 -12.93 -1.31 -2.71
CA GLU A 398 -13.94 -1.44 -3.79
C GLU A 398 -15.25 -0.72 -3.48
N ALA A 399 -15.71 -0.77 -2.24
CA ALA A 399 -16.98 -0.14 -1.85
C ALA A 399 -16.96 1.37 -2.01
N ARG A 400 -15.80 2.00 -1.88
CA ARG A 400 -15.60 3.44 -2.03
C ARG A 400 -15.10 3.80 -3.43
N VAL A 401 -14.23 2.97 -3.99
CA VAL A 401 -13.55 3.19 -5.29
C VAL A 401 -13.84 2.00 -6.20
N PRO A 402 -14.96 2.02 -6.96
CA PRO A 402 -15.37 0.87 -7.77
C PRO A 402 -14.31 0.38 -8.77
N GLY A 403 -13.41 1.26 -9.23
CA GLY A 403 -12.30 0.90 -10.11
C GLY A 403 -11.33 -0.11 -9.48
N MET A 404 -11.31 -0.25 -8.16
CA MET A 404 -10.49 -1.25 -7.48
C MET A 404 -10.93 -2.70 -7.77
N ALA A 405 -12.16 -2.93 -8.25
CA ALA A 405 -12.62 -4.24 -8.71
C ALA A 405 -11.86 -4.74 -9.97
N ASN A 406 -11.13 -3.86 -10.64
CA ASN A 406 -10.26 -4.20 -11.77
C ASN A 406 -8.78 -4.33 -11.39
N LYS A 407 -8.40 -4.08 -10.11
CA LYS A 407 -7.03 -4.16 -9.61
C LYS A 407 -6.84 -5.37 -8.69
N GLY A 408 -5.60 -5.79 -8.49
CA GLY A 408 -5.26 -6.93 -7.64
C GLY A 408 -5.67 -8.29 -8.21
N ARG A 409 -5.90 -8.38 -9.54
CA ARG A 409 -6.38 -9.55 -10.27
C ARG A 409 -5.67 -9.71 -11.61
N VAL A 410 -5.56 -10.96 -12.07
CA VAL A 410 -5.16 -11.28 -13.45
C VAL A 410 -6.34 -11.95 -14.13
N LYS A 411 -7.26 -11.15 -14.64
CA LYS A 411 -8.43 -11.65 -15.38
C LYS A 411 -8.73 -10.77 -16.60
N VAL A 412 -9.45 -11.31 -17.57
CA VAL A 412 -9.88 -10.53 -18.73
C VAL A 412 -10.78 -9.38 -18.27
N GLY A 413 -10.47 -8.17 -18.72
CA GLY A 413 -11.12 -6.93 -18.34
C GLY A 413 -10.49 -6.22 -17.15
N ALA A 414 -9.53 -6.83 -16.44
CA ALA A 414 -8.79 -6.17 -15.37
C ALA A 414 -7.75 -5.19 -15.93
N ASP A 415 -7.38 -4.22 -15.11
CA ASP A 415 -6.26 -3.33 -15.39
C ASP A 415 -4.97 -4.16 -15.53
N ALA A 416 -4.18 -3.84 -16.54
CA ALA A 416 -2.90 -4.52 -16.76
C ALA A 416 -1.81 -3.95 -15.81
N ASP A 417 -2.04 -4.13 -14.52
CA ASP A 417 -1.08 -3.88 -13.45
C ASP A 417 -0.54 -5.24 -12.99
N LEU A 418 0.69 -5.58 -13.39
CA LEU A 418 1.26 -6.91 -13.21
C LEU A 418 2.66 -6.85 -12.63
N THR A 419 2.97 -7.80 -11.74
CA THR A 419 4.32 -8.04 -11.24
C THR A 419 4.80 -9.41 -11.71
N ILE A 420 5.97 -9.45 -12.36
CA ILE A 420 6.58 -10.66 -12.90
C ILE A 420 7.87 -10.91 -12.12
N PHE A 421 7.95 -12.04 -11.46
CA PHE A 421 9.08 -12.35 -10.58
C PHE A 421 9.53 -13.81 -10.69
N ASP A 422 10.79 -14.02 -10.39
CA ASP A 422 11.38 -15.37 -10.27
C ASP A 422 11.16 -15.89 -8.83
N PRO A 423 10.32 -16.91 -8.64
CA PRO A 423 10.03 -17.45 -7.31
C PRO A 423 11.25 -18.11 -6.64
N ALA A 424 12.29 -18.46 -7.42
CA ALA A 424 13.51 -19.05 -6.89
C ALA A 424 14.48 -18.01 -6.31
N THR A 425 14.43 -16.75 -6.78
CA THR A 425 15.44 -15.74 -6.45
C THR A 425 14.88 -14.47 -5.82
N VAL A 426 13.56 -14.27 -5.84
CA VAL A 426 12.94 -13.06 -5.25
C VAL A 426 13.25 -12.95 -3.76
N ILE A 427 13.78 -11.79 -3.35
CA ILE A 427 14.18 -11.49 -1.96
C ILE A 427 14.43 -10.00 -1.77
N ASP A 428 14.20 -9.50 -0.55
CA ASP A 428 14.67 -8.17 -0.13
C ASP A 428 16.21 -8.16 0.01
N ARG A 429 16.80 -6.99 -0.20
CA ARG A 429 18.25 -6.79 -0.07
C ARG A 429 18.61 -5.57 0.75
N SER A 430 17.66 -4.70 0.99
CA SER A 430 17.85 -3.48 1.76
C SER A 430 18.08 -3.77 3.24
N THR A 431 18.85 -2.90 3.86
CA THR A 431 19.20 -2.98 5.28
C THR A 431 18.84 -1.67 6.00
N TYR A 432 18.96 -1.64 7.30
CA TYR A 432 18.77 -0.41 8.09
C TYR A 432 19.90 0.61 7.88
N GLU A 433 21.04 0.17 7.36
CA GLU A 433 22.18 1.01 7.00
C GLU A 433 22.03 1.58 5.59
N ASP A 434 21.45 0.79 4.67
CA ASP A 434 21.17 1.20 3.29
C ASP A 434 19.79 0.68 2.85
N ALA A 435 18.80 1.52 3.04
CA ALA A 435 17.42 1.23 2.66
C ALA A 435 17.14 1.42 1.14
N THR A 436 18.12 1.85 0.37
CA THR A 436 17.98 2.13 -1.08
C THR A 436 18.36 0.96 -1.98
N ILE A 437 18.86 -0.13 -1.40
CA ILE A 437 19.16 -1.35 -2.14
C ILE A 437 17.83 -1.99 -2.57
N ALA A 438 17.59 -2.04 -3.87
CA ALA A 438 16.37 -2.61 -4.41
C ALA A 438 16.31 -4.14 -4.24
N ALA A 439 15.11 -4.67 -4.18
CA ALA A 439 14.83 -6.09 -4.19
C ALA A 439 15.44 -6.79 -5.39
N ALA A 440 15.71 -8.09 -5.25
CA ALA A 440 16.15 -8.96 -6.33
C ALA A 440 15.00 -9.86 -6.82
N GLY A 441 15.13 -10.42 -8.04
CA GLY A 441 14.21 -11.42 -8.57
C GLY A 441 12.91 -10.88 -9.16
N ILE A 442 12.77 -9.56 -9.37
CA ILE A 442 11.60 -8.93 -10.00
C ILE A 442 12.05 -8.25 -11.32
N PRO A 443 12.14 -8.99 -12.43
CA PRO A 443 12.63 -8.45 -13.69
C PRO A 443 11.65 -7.48 -14.37
N TYR A 444 10.32 -7.66 -14.23
CA TYR A 444 9.35 -6.81 -14.93
C TYR A 444 8.21 -6.41 -14.03
N VAL A 445 7.83 -5.14 -14.13
CA VAL A 445 6.60 -4.59 -13.55
C VAL A 445 5.88 -3.78 -14.61
N ILE A 446 4.57 -3.99 -14.70
CA ILE A 446 3.69 -3.34 -15.66
C ILE A 446 2.64 -2.57 -14.90
N VAL A 447 2.45 -1.29 -15.25
CA VAL A 447 1.41 -0.41 -14.70
C VAL A 447 0.60 0.14 -15.86
N GLY A 448 -0.72 -0.02 -15.82
CA GLY A 448 -1.60 0.45 -16.90
C GLY A 448 -1.19 -0.07 -18.28
N GLY A 449 -0.68 -1.31 -18.37
CA GLY A 449 -0.21 -1.94 -19.61
C GLY A 449 1.16 -1.49 -20.11
N GLN A 450 1.83 -0.58 -19.41
CA GLN A 450 3.19 -0.11 -19.77
C GLN A 450 4.24 -0.69 -18.84
N VAL A 451 5.38 -1.08 -19.41
CA VAL A 451 6.50 -1.64 -18.64
C VAL A 451 7.22 -0.51 -17.91
N VAL A 452 7.12 -0.47 -16.60
CA VAL A 452 7.78 0.52 -15.72
C VAL A 452 9.07 -0.01 -15.11
N VAL A 453 9.20 -1.35 -14.98
CA VAL A 453 10.48 -2.03 -14.70
C VAL A 453 10.76 -3.00 -15.83
N ASP A 454 11.92 -2.87 -16.45
CA ASP A 454 12.40 -3.69 -17.55
C ASP A 454 13.75 -4.28 -17.19
N SER A 455 13.83 -5.61 -17.10
CA SER A 455 15.06 -6.32 -16.73
C SER A 455 15.67 -5.78 -15.41
N GLY A 456 14.78 -5.50 -14.42
CA GLY A 456 15.13 -4.97 -13.11
C GLY A 456 15.48 -3.49 -13.06
N ARG A 457 15.32 -2.74 -14.15
CA ARG A 457 15.61 -1.29 -14.24
C ARG A 457 14.34 -0.48 -14.43
N VAL A 458 14.22 0.61 -13.69
CA VAL A 458 13.12 1.56 -13.85
C VAL A 458 13.22 2.26 -15.19
N THR A 459 12.12 2.33 -15.93
CA THR A 459 12.00 3.03 -17.21
C THR A 459 11.59 4.49 -17.02
N SER A 460 11.54 5.26 -18.10
CA SER A 460 11.01 6.63 -18.07
C SER A 460 9.48 6.71 -18.12
N ALA A 461 8.79 5.59 -18.27
CA ALA A 461 7.32 5.56 -18.34
C ALA A 461 6.69 6.02 -17.00
N ARG A 462 5.63 6.81 -17.11
CA ARG A 462 4.84 7.33 -15.97
C ARG A 462 3.35 7.06 -16.19
N PRO A 463 2.94 5.79 -16.33
CA PRO A 463 1.55 5.43 -16.64
C PRO A 463 0.62 5.43 -15.44
N GLY A 464 1.15 5.58 -14.24
CA GLY A 464 0.39 5.54 -13.00
C GLY A 464 -0.68 6.61 -12.96
N ARG A 465 -1.87 6.23 -12.52
CA ARG A 465 -3.07 7.06 -12.50
C ARG A 465 -3.64 7.17 -11.09
N ALA A 466 -4.45 8.20 -10.90
CA ALA A 466 -5.15 8.43 -9.65
C ALA A 466 -6.14 7.29 -9.34
N ILE A 467 -5.96 6.65 -8.20
CA ILE A 467 -6.98 5.83 -7.52
C ILE A 467 -7.81 6.81 -6.70
N ARG A 468 -9.04 7.05 -7.13
CA ARG A 468 -9.86 8.14 -6.61
C ARG A 468 -11.33 7.73 -6.59
N ALA A 469 -12.04 8.08 -5.53
CA ALA A 469 -13.48 7.89 -5.51
C ALA A 469 -14.19 8.82 -6.53
N LEU A 470 -15.36 8.42 -6.97
CA LEU A 470 -16.13 9.23 -7.91
C LEU A 470 -16.45 10.60 -7.30
N VAL A 471 -16.01 11.64 -7.98
CA VAL A 471 -16.34 13.02 -7.61
C VAL A 471 -17.75 13.32 -8.12
N LYS A 472 -18.66 13.59 -7.20
CA LYS A 472 -20.00 14.09 -7.58
C LYS A 472 -19.83 15.49 -8.17
N ARG A 473 -20.08 15.63 -9.46
CA ARG A 473 -20.13 16.93 -10.16
C ARG A 473 -21.40 17.70 -9.79
#